data_9fb19af495a1b3e93babfc9bd7db70ee
#
_entry.id   9fb19af495a1b3e93babfc9bd7db70ee
#
_cell.length_a   1.000
_cell.length_b   1.000
_cell.length_c   1.000
_cell.angle_alpha   90.00
_cell.angle_beta   90.00
_cell.angle_gamma   90.00
#
_symmetry.space_group_name_H-M   'P 1'
#
loop_
_entity.id
_entity.type
_entity.pdbx_description
1 polymer ?
#
loop_
_entity_poly.entity_id
_entity_poly.type
_entity_poly.pdbx_seq_one_letter_code
_entity_poly.pdbx_strand_id
1 'polypeptide(L)'
;MPTRTGKYACWIALACLVVPMFASYFFDDMFSTISYLFEDPARTQLGWDAVGYGLYTSGYSVLCVFGGLVVCGILLDKWGVRVTGSIFVGMMAAGAATVLYAITAGLPPERSLRIAYAGCMFFGLGSEIAGTAVTRSIAKWFRHGPMALAMGLQLAVARLGTALALVLSPRLVVENAGHVYSLAETARPAVFGLGLMAAGLILWALFVAMDARYDRRE
;
A
#
# COMPACT_ATOMS: atom_id res chain seq x y z
N MET A 1 35.05 2.08 12.22
CA MET A 1 34.57 3.23 11.43
C MET A 1 33.84 2.69 10.20
N PRO A 2 32.57 3.05 9.93
CA PRO A 2 31.89 2.59 8.72
C PRO A 2 32.63 3.18 7.50
N THR A 3 32.99 2.32 6.57
CA THR A 3 33.61 2.71 5.30
C THR A 3 32.67 3.68 4.56
N ARG A 4 33.22 4.66 3.81
CA ARG A 4 32.44 5.64 3.01
C ARG A 4 31.32 4.97 2.18
N THR A 5 31.57 3.78 1.67
CA THR A 5 30.62 2.94 0.92
C THR A 5 29.41 2.51 1.77
N GLY A 6 29.58 2.30 3.07
CA GLY A 6 28.46 1.94 3.97
C GLY A 6 27.47 3.08 4.21
N LYS A 7 27.92 4.33 4.20
CA LYS A 7 27.03 5.50 4.40
C LYS A 7 26.05 5.68 3.24
N TYR A 8 26.50 5.54 2.00
CA TYR A 8 25.61 5.64 0.83
C TYR A 8 24.65 4.46 0.73
N ALA A 9 25.08 3.26 1.10
CA ALA A 9 24.24 2.06 1.06
C ALA A 9 23.01 2.20 1.98
N CYS A 10 23.12 2.80 3.16
CA CYS A 10 21.99 3.04 4.06
C CYS A 10 20.93 3.95 3.43
N TRP A 11 21.34 5.02 2.74
CA TRP A 11 20.42 5.94 2.08
C TRP A 11 19.75 5.32 0.84
N ILE A 12 20.47 4.48 0.08
CA ILE A 12 19.89 3.71 -1.02
C ILE A 12 18.88 2.69 -0.48
N ALA A 13 19.20 1.99 0.61
CA ALA A 13 18.29 1.08 1.28
C ALA A 13 17.01 1.81 1.73
N LEU A 14 17.16 3.01 2.32
CA LEU A 14 16.02 3.84 2.71
C LEU A 14 15.17 4.23 1.49
N ALA A 15 15.78 4.67 0.39
CA ALA A 15 15.05 4.98 -0.85
C ALA A 15 14.24 3.79 -1.36
N CYS A 16 14.79 2.57 -1.30
CA CYS A 16 14.07 1.37 -1.67
C CYS A 16 12.91 1.04 -0.72
N LEU A 17 13.04 1.36 0.57
CA LEU A 17 12.04 1.06 1.60
C LEU A 17 10.88 2.05 1.62
N VAL A 18 11.11 3.33 1.26
CA VAL A 18 10.07 4.35 1.35
C VAL A 18 9.05 4.27 0.20
N VAL A 19 9.44 3.75 -0.97
CA VAL A 19 8.54 3.70 -2.14
C VAL A 19 7.37 2.72 -1.96
N PRO A 20 7.55 1.49 -1.44
CA PRO A 20 6.42 0.63 -1.10
C PRO A 20 5.43 1.30 -0.14
N MET A 21 5.93 2.05 0.83
CA MET A 21 5.08 2.78 1.79
C MET A 21 4.36 3.95 1.13
N PHE A 22 5.04 4.70 0.28
CA PHE A 22 4.40 5.75 -0.53
C PHE A 22 3.25 5.19 -1.38
N ALA A 23 3.49 4.07 -2.06
CA ALA A 23 2.48 3.39 -2.88
C ALA A 23 1.29 2.88 -2.05
N SER A 24 1.56 2.36 -0.85
CA SER A 24 0.55 1.90 0.09
C SER A 24 -0.38 3.04 0.52
N TYR A 25 0.17 4.16 0.97
CA TYR A 25 -0.60 5.32 1.40
C TYR A 25 -1.36 5.98 0.25
N PHE A 26 -0.79 5.98 -0.97
CA PHE A 26 -1.52 6.41 -2.15
C PHE A 26 -2.75 5.52 -2.39
N PHE A 27 -2.57 4.21 -2.37
CA PHE A 27 -3.65 3.26 -2.67
C PHE A 27 -4.76 3.28 -1.62
N ASP A 28 -4.41 3.46 -0.35
CA ASP A 28 -5.37 3.56 0.77
C ASP A 28 -6.29 4.78 0.60
N ASP A 29 -5.70 5.93 0.27
CA ASP A 29 -6.41 7.22 0.22
C ASP A 29 -6.96 7.59 -1.16
N MET A 30 -6.70 6.79 -2.22
CA MET A 30 -7.02 7.17 -3.61
C MET A 30 -8.51 7.43 -3.87
N PHE A 31 -9.39 6.79 -3.12
CA PHE A 31 -10.85 6.96 -3.29
C PHE A 31 -11.45 7.98 -2.31
N SER A 32 -10.69 8.48 -1.34
CA SER A 32 -11.21 9.36 -0.29
C SER A 32 -11.84 10.65 -0.84
N THR A 33 -11.24 11.27 -1.84
CA THR A 33 -11.75 12.52 -2.45
C THR A 33 -12.82 12.30 -3.51
N ILE A 34 -13.00 11.08 -3.97
CA ILE A 34 -14.02 10.69 -4.97
C ILE A 34 -15.02 9.68 -4.39
N SER A 35 -15.13 9.59 -3.07
CA SER A 35 -16.03 8.66 -2.36
C SER A 35 -17.49 8.81 -2.81
N TYR A 36 -17.93 10.04 -3.10
CA TYR A 36 -19.25 10.38 -3.60
C TYR A 36 -19.65 9.61 -4.88
N LEU A 37 -18.69 9.10 -5.65
CA LEU A 37 -18.93 8.27 -6.82
C LEU A 37 -19.33 6.84 -6.43
N PHE A 38 -18.85 6.36 -5.30
CA PHE A 38 -19.14 5.01 -4.79
C PHE A 38 -20.34 4.98 -3.87
N GLU A 39 -20.69 6.12 -3.28
CA GLU A 39 -21.79 6.26 -2.33
C GLU A 39 -23.17 6.38 -3.01
N ASP A 40 -23.21 6.77 -4.29
CA ASP A 40 -24.44 6.92 -5.08
C ASP A 40 -24.46 5.89 -6.23
N PRO A 41 -25.33 4.87 -6.18
CA PRO A 41 -25.41 3.83 -7.21
C PRO A 41 -25.72 4.36 -8.62
N ALA A 42 -26.29 5.57 -8.73
CA ALA A 42 -26.62 6.17 -10.01
C ALA A 42 -25.41 6.82 -10.70
N ARG A 43 -24.32 7.08 -9.98
CA ARG A 43 -23.16 7.78 -10.51
C ARG A 43 -22.15 6.90 -11.22
N THR A 44 -22.08 5.63 -10.88
CA THR A 44 -21.13 4.68 -11.48
C THR A 44 -21.82 3.40 -11.92
N GLN A 45 -21.28 2.76 -12.96
CA GLN A 45 -21.71 1.42 -13.38
C GLN A 45 -21.42 0.34 -12.32
N LEU A 46 -20.66 0.66 -11.27
CA LEU A 46 -20.34 -0.25 -10.18
C LEU A 46 -21.56 -0.54 -9.29
N GLY A 47 -22.47 0.44 -9.12
CA GLY A 47 -23.73 0.29 -8.42
C GLY A 47 -23.60 0.06 -6.90
N TRP A 48 -22.49 0.51 -6.28
CA TRP A 48 -22.37 0.49 -4.82
C TRP A 48 -23.17 1.64 -4.21
N ASP A 49 -23.45 1.51 -2.92
CA ASP A 49 -24.10 2.53 -2.09
C ASP A 49 -23.17 2.98 -0.95
N ALA A 50 -23.59 3.97 -0.18
CA ALA A 50 -22.80 4.51 0.93
C ALA A 50 -22.45 3.43 1.98
N VAL A 51 -23.36 2.48 2.24
CA VAL A 51 -23.12 1.37 3.17
C VAL A 51 -22.08 0.41 2.60
N GLY A 52 -22.19 0.09 1.32
CA GLY A 52 -21.24 -0.76 0.60
C GLY A 52 -19.83 -0.14 0.56
N TYR A 53 -19.73 1.15 0.27
CA TYR A 53 -18.44 1.85 0.30
C TYR A 53 -17.84 1.88 1.72
N GLY A 54 -18.66 2.14 2.74
CA GLY A 54 -18.21 2.07 4.14
C GLY A 54 -17.75 0.66 4.55
N LEU A 55 -18.44 -0.39 4.06
CA LEU A 55 -18.00 -1.76 4.27
C LEU A 55 -16.62 -2.00 3.60
N TYR A 56 -16.46 -1.59 2.33
CA TYR A 56 -15.19 -1.71 1.62
C TYR A 56 -14.04 -1.08 2.41
N THR A 57 -14.17 0.17 2.84
CA THR A 57 -13.13 0.90 3.57
C THR A 57 -12.84 0.28 4.94
N SER A 58 -13.85 -0.25 5.64
CA SER A 58 -13.64 -0.94 6.92
C SER A 58 -12.77 -2.19 6.79
N GLY A 59 -12.74 -2.80 5.60
CA GLY A 59 -11.94 -3.98 5.30
C GLY A 59 -10.46 -3.80 5.62
N TYR A 60 -9.91 -2.59 5.43
CA TYR A 60 -8.51 -2.28 5.74
C TYR A 60 -8.12 -2.69 7.17
N SER A 61 -8.95 -2.36 8.14
CA SER A 61 -8.63 -2.55 9.57
C SER A 61 -9.09 -3.88 10.16
N VAL A 62 -10.03 -4.58 9.52
CA VAL A 62 -10.68 -5.76 10.12
C VAL A 62 -9.68 -6.83 10.54
N LEU A 63 -8.81 -7.29 9.64
CA LEU A 63 -7.82 -8.32 9.99
C LEU A 63 -6.79 -7.81 11.00
N CYS A 64 -6.48 -6.52 10.99
CA CYS A 64 -5.55 -5.91 11.92
C CYS A 64 -6.09 -5.92 13.35
N VAL A 65 -7.37 -5.54 13.52
CA VAL A 65 -8.05 -5.48 14.83
C VAL A 65 -8.29 -6.88 15.42
N PHE A 66 -8.66 -7.86 14.58
CA PHE A 66 -8.89 -9.24 15.04
C PHE A 66 -7.60 -10.07 15.25
N GLY A 67 -6.52 -9.41 15.63
CA GLY A 67 -5.28 -10.07 16.06
C GLY A 67 -4.27 -10.32 14.94
N GLY A 68 -4.57 -9.94 13.70
CA GLY A 68 -3.65 -10.11 12.57
C GLY A 68 -2.30 -9.47 12.81
N LEU A 69 -2.26 -8.26 13.39
CA LEU A 69 -1.01 -7.57 13.74
C LEU A 69 -0.15 -8.37 14.73
N VAL A 70 -0.78 -8.98 15.74
CA VAL A 70 -0.06 -9.78 16.76
C VAL A 70 0.55 -11.02 16.12
N VAL A 71 -0.26 -11.78 15.38
CA VAL A 71 0.21 -13.02 14.70
C VAL A 71 1.33 -12.70 13.72
N CYS A 72 1.15 -11.66 12.92
CA CYS A 72 2.14 -11.27 11.93
C CYS A 72 3.40 -10.65 12.55
N GLY A 73 3.28 -9.98 13.70
CA GLY A 73 4.42 -9.54 14.51
C GLY A 73 5.27 -10.73 14.98
N ILE A 74 4.63 -11.78 15.49
CA ILE A 74 5.31 -13.03 15.87
C ILE A 74 6.00 -13.70 14.65
N LEU A 75 5.35 -13.69 13.48
CA LEU A 75 5.96 -14.20 12.25
C LEU A 75 7.17 -13.38 11.83
N LEU A 76 7.09 -12.05 11.97
CA LEU A 76 8.20 -11.14 11.68
C LEU A 76 9.40 -11.39 12.59
N ASP A 77 9.15 -11.71 13.88
CA ASP A 77 10.21 -12.06 14.82
C ASP A 77 10.83 -13.42 14.50
N LYS A 78 10.03 -14.39 14.06
CA LYS A 78 10.45 -15.78 13.86
C LYS A 78 11.15 -15.99 12.51
N TRP A 79 10.64 -15.40 11.43
CA TRP A 79 11.15 -15.57 10.06
C TRP A 79 12.01 -14.42 9.56
N GLY A 80 12.05 -13.34 10.31
CA GLY A 80 12.82 -12.13 9.98
C GLY A 80 12.19 -11.27 8.90
N VAL A 81 12.76 -10.08 8.74
CA VAL A 81 12.22 -9.01 7.86
C VAL A 81 12.17 -9.43 6.39
N ARG A 82 13.19 -10.14 5.88
CA ARG A 82 13.27 -10.49 4.46
C ARG A 82 12.12 -11.38 4.01
N VAL A 83 11.88 -12.47 4.72
CA VAL A 83 10.84 -13.44 4.37
C VAL A 83 9.47 -12.84 4.64
N THR A 84 9.23 -12.43 5.88
CA THR A 84 7.93 -11.91 6.30
C THR A 84 7.58 -10.62 5.54
N GLY A 85 8.52 -9.68 5.43
CA GLY A 85 8.29 -8.45 4.67
C GLY A 85 7.97 -8.71 3.20
N SER A 86 8.64 -9.66 2.55
CA SER A 86 8.34 -10.00 1.15
C SER A 86 6.95 -10.62 0.99
N ILE A 87 6.51 -11.47 1.93
CA ILE A 87 5.16 -12.04 1.93
C ILE A 87 4.12 -10.91 2.05
N PHE A 88 4.31 -9.98 2.98
CA PHE A 88 3.32 -8.94 3.24
C PHE A 88 3.31 -7.82 2.20
N VAL A 89 4.47 -7.42 1.64
CA VAL A 89 4.52 -6.51 0.49
C VAL A 89 3.87 -7.16 -0.74
N GLY A 90 4.07 -8.46 -0.95
CA GLY A 90 3.38 -9.23 -2.00
C GLY A 90 1.87 -9.32 -1.75
N MET A 91 1.45 -9.56 -0.50
CA MET A 91 0.04 -9.62 -0.11
C MET A 91 -0.67 -8.26 -0.28
N MET A 92 0.01 -7.16 0.05
CA MET A 92 -0.46 -5.80 -0.19
C MET A 92 -0.72 -5.56 -1.68
N ALA A 93 0.22 -5.94 -2.54
CA ALA A 93 0.06 -5.80 -4.00
C ALA A 93 -1.04 -6.72 -4.56
N ALA A 94 -1.15 -7.96 -4.05
CA ALA A 94 -2.22 -8.88 -4.45
C ALA A 94 -3.60 -8.37 -4.01
N GLY A 95 -3.71 -7.80 -2.81
CA GLY A 95 -4.93 -7.15 -2.32
C GLY A 95 -5.34 -5.98 -3.21
N ALA A 96 -4.38 -5.11 -3.56
CA ALA A 96 -4.62 -3.99 -4.48
C ALA A 96 -5.07 -4.46 -5.88
N ALA A 97 -4.44 -5.50 -6.42
CA ALA A 97 -4.86 -6.09 -7.69
C ALA A 97 -6.27 -6.71 -7.62
N THR A 98 -6.63 -7.31 -6.48
CA THR A 98 -7.97 -7.87 -6.24
C THR A 98 -9.02 -6.76 -6.20
N VAL A 99 -8.73 -5.62 -5.57
CA VAL A 99 -9.62 -4.44 -5.58
C VAL A 99 -9.81 -3.91 -6.99
N LEU A 100 -8.72 -3.76 -7.76
CA LEU A 100 -8.80 -3.33 -9.16
C LEU A 100 -9.64 -4.30 -10.00
N TYR A 101 -9.42 -5.60 -9.85
CA TYR A 101 -10.24 -6.63 -10.52
C TYR A 101 -11.72 -6.49 -10.17
N ALA A 102 -12.05 -6.33 -8.89
CA ALA A 102 -13.43 -6.19 -8.45
C ALA A 102 -14.14 -5.00 -9.10
N ILE A 103 -13.44 -3.89 -9.30
CA ILE A 103 -13.98 -2.66 -9.91
C ILE A 103 -14.13 -2.80 -11.43
N THR A 104 -13.23 -3.54 -12.09
CA THR A 104 -13.15 -3.57 -13.57
C THR A 104 -13.87 -4.75 -14.21
N ALA A 105 -14.15 -5.81 -13.46
CA ALA A 105 -14.64 -7.09 -14.02
C ALA A 105 -16.11 -7.10 -14.45
N GLY A 106 -16.86 -6.00 -14.30
CA GLY A 106 -18.28 -5.93 -14.68
C GLY A 106 -19.17 -6.90 -13.89
N LEU A 107 -18.82 -7.20 -12.66
CA LEU A 107 -19.55 -8.11 -11.79
C LEU A 107 -20.82 -7.43 -11.21
N PRO A 108 -21.83 -8.22 -10.82
CA PRO A 108 -22.94 -7.68 -10.04
C PRO A 108 -22.45 -6.95 -8.79
N PRO A 109 -23.10 -5.82 -8.38
CA PRO A 109 -22.64 -4.95 -7.29
C PRO A 109 -22.27 -5.71 -6.01
N GLU A 110 -23.08 -6.67 -5.59
CA GLU A 110 -22.81 -7.47 -4.37
C GLU A 110 -21.55 -8.32 -4.48
N ARG A 111 -21.29 -8.92 -5.66
CA ARG A 111 -20.09 -9.75 -5.86
C ARG A 111 -18.83 -8.88 -5.97
N SER A 112 -18.94 -7.78 -6.71
CA SER A 112 -17.88 -6.78 -6.82
C SER A 112 -17.48 -6.28 -5.43
N LEU A 113 -18.46 -5.89 -4.60
CA LEU A 113 -18.23 -5.42 -3.24
C LEU A 113 -17.54 -6.47 -2.36
N ARG A 114 -18.02 -7.71 -2.38
CA ARG A 114 -17.40 -8.81 -1.57
C ARG A 114 -15.95 -9.06 -1.95
N ILE A 115 -15.63 -9.05 -3.25
CA ILE A 115 -14.26 -9.25 -3.73
C ILE A 115 -13.39 -8.04 -3.39
N ALA A 116 -13.91 -6.82 -3.57
CA ALA A 116 -13.20 -5.60 -3.18
C ALA A 116 -12.92 -5.55 -1.69
N TYR A 117 -13.90 -5.92 -0.86
CA TYR A 117 -13.75 -6.02 0.59
C TYR A 117 -12.65 -7.01 0.99
N ALA A 118 -12.66 -8.22 0.43
CA ALA A 118 -11.61 -9.21 0.66
C ALA A 118 -10.23 -8.69 0.21
N GLY A 119 -10.17 -8.04 -0.97
CA GLY A 119 -8.94 -7.40 -1.46
C GLY A 119 -8.43 -6.31 -0.51
N CYS A 120 -9.33 -5.48 0.01
CA CYS A 120 -9.01 -4.44 0.98
C CYS A 120 -8.50 -5.01 2.32
N MET A 121 -9.06 -6.13 2.80
CA MET A 121 -8.59 -6.84 3.99
C MET A 121 -7.14 -7.33 3.82
N PHE A 122 -6.82 -7.98 2.71
CA PHE A 122 -5.46 -8.43 2.42
C PHE A 122 -4.50 -7.28 2.22
N PHE A 123 -4.95 -6.22 1.53
CA PHE A 123 -4.17 -5.00 1.35
C PHE A 123 -3.82 -4.36 2.70
N GLY A 124 -4.80 -4.14 3.57
CA GLY A 124 -4.62 -3.48 4.86
C GLY A 124 -3.66 -4.25 5.77
N LEU A 125 -3.87 -5.57 5.95
CA LEU A 125 -2.95 -6.39 6.74
C LEU A 125 -1.54 -6.40 6.14
N GLY A 126 -1.43 -6.49 4.81
CA GLY A 126 -0.15 -6.43 4.09
C GLY A 126 0.57 -5.11 4.32
N SER A 127 -0.14 -3.99 4.24
CA SER A 127 0.37 -2.63 4.43
C SER A 127 0.92 -2.40 5.83
N GLU A 128 0.17 -2.75 6.87
CA GLU A 128 0.54 -2.55 8.26
C GLU A 128 1.81 -3.34 8.63
N ILE A 129 1.88 -4.60 8.20
CA ILE A 129 3.05 -5.44 8.48
C ILE A 129 4.25 -5.04 7.62
N ALA A 130 4.04 -4.66 6.37
CA ALA A 130 5.10 -4.10 5.54
C ALA A 130 5.68 -2.84 6.18
N GLY A 131 4.85 -1.95 6.75
CA GLY A 131 5.29 -0.78 7.51
C GLY A 131 6.16 -1.13 8.71
N THR A 132 5.76 -2.15 9.47
CA THR A 132 6.55 -2.67 10.60
C THR A 132 7.90 -3.24 10.13
N ALA A 133 7.90 -4.01 9.02
CA ALA A 133 9.13 -4.56 8.42
C ALA A 133 10.07 -3.44 7.92
N VAL A 134 9.52 -2.39 7.32
CA VAL A 134 10.28 -1.18 6.90
C VAL A 134 10.91 -0.51 8.11
N THR A 135 10.16 -0.27 9.16
CA THR A 135 10.66 0.36 10.39
C THR A 135 11.80 -0.44 11.02
N ARG A 136 11.66 -1.77 11.10
CA ARG A 136 12.73 -2.66 11.59
C ARG A 136 13.97 -2.64 10.70
N SER A 137 13.78 -2.58 9.38
CA SER A 137 14.88 -2.46 8.43
C SER A 137 15.65 -1.16 8.61
N ILE A 138 14.94 -0.04 8.77
CA ILE A 138 15.56 1.26 9.04
C ILE A 138 16.35 1.21 10.35
N ALA A 139 15.78 0.64 11.42
CA ALA A 139 16.47 0.49 12.69
C ALA A 139 17.78 -0.33 12.59
N LYS A 140 17.76 -1.40 11.77
CA LYS A 140 18.95 -2.22 11.49
C LYS A 140 20.01 -1.43 10.71
N TRP A 141 19.63 -0.80 9.60
CA TRP A 141 20.56 -0.14 8.67
C TRP A 141 21.11 1.19 9.20
N PHE A 142 20.36 1.89 10.06
CA PHE A 142 20.75 3.15 10.68
C PHE A 142 21.17 3.02 12.15
N ARG A 143 21.52 1.81 12.58
CA ARG A 143 21.93 1.51 13.97
C ARG A 143 23.05 2.43 14.50
N HIS A 144 23.97 2.84 13.63
CA HIS A 144 25.09 3.72 13.97
C HIS A 144 25.01 5.08 13.22
N GLY A 145 23.83 5.46 12.77
CA GLY A 145 23.58 6.66 11.96
C GLY A 145 22.41 7.50 12.46
N PRO A 146 21.91 8.44 11.65
CA PRO A 146 20.81 9.32 12.00
C PRO A 146 19.46 8.60 11.88
N MET A 147 19.18 7.62 12.76
CA MET A 147 17.99 6.77 12.73
C MET A 147 16.69 7.59 12.81
N ALA A 148 16.64 8.60 13.69
CA ALA A 148 15.46 9.47 13.83
C ALA A 148 15.14 10.23 12.54
N LEU A 149 16.17 10.73 11.83
CA LEU A 149 16.01 11.38 10.54
C LEU A 149 15.49 10.40 9.47
N ALA A 150 16.03 9.18 9.43
CA ALA A 150 15.59 8.16 8.48
C ALA A 150 14.12 7.75 8.72
N MET A 151 13.71 7.57 9.97
CA MET A 151 12.32 7.29 10.34
C MET A 151 11.39 8.45 10.02
N GLY A 152 11.80 9.69 10.33
CA GLY A 152 11.03 10.89 9.99
C GLY A 152 10.86 11.06 8.48
N LEU A 153 11.91 10.82 7.70
CA LEU A 153 11.86 10.89 6.24
C LEU A 153 10.94 9.81 5.65
N GLN A 154 10.99 8.58 6.17
CA GLN A 154 10.07 7.50 5.77
C GLN A 154 8.62 7.90 5.99
N LEU A 155 8.27 8.43 7.15
CA LEU A 155 6.91 8.88 7.44
C LEU A 155 6.50 10.06 6.56
N ALA A 156 7.40 11.03 6.34
CA ALA A 156 7.13 12.17 5.47
C ALA A 156 6.83 11.74 4.03
N VAL A 157 7.65 10.84 3.46
CA VAL A 157 7.45 10.32 2.10
C VAL A 157 6.16 9.50 2.01
N ALA A 158 5.84 8.69 3.03
CA ALA A 158 4.57 7.97 3.08
C ALA A 158 3.37 8.94 3.03
N ARG A 159 3.39 10.02 3.81
CA ARG A 159 2.32 11.06 3.79
C ARG A 159 2.25 11.84 2.47
N LEU A 160 3.35 11.95 1.73
CA LEU A 160 3.29 12.48 0.36
C LEU A 160 2.49 11.54 -0.57
N GLY A 161 2.46 10.23 -0.31
CA GLY A 161 1.57 9.29 -1.00
C GLY A 161 0.09 9.65 -0.82
N THR A 162 -0.34 9.88 0.43
CA THR A 162 -1.68 10.40 0.74
C THR A 162 -1.95 11.73 0.01
N ALA A 163 -1.04 12.70 0.14
CA ALA A 163 -1.21 14.01 -0.49
C ALA A 163 -1.35 13.90 -2.01
N LEU A 164 -0.56 13.03 -2.65
CA LEU A 164 -0.67 12.77 -4.08
C LEU A 164 -2.02 12.12 -4.42
N ALA A 165 -2.50 11.17 -3.63
CA ALA A 165 -3.79 10.52 -3.82
C ALA A 165 -4.94 11.53 -3.82
N LEU A 166 -4.96 12.42 -2.81
CA LEU A 166 -6.00 13.43 -2.67
C LEU A 166 -6.03 14.45 -3.81
N VAL A 167 -4.87 14.79 -4.38
CA VAL A 167 -4.76 15.76 -5.49
C VAL A 167 -4.96 15.11 -6.86
N LEU A 168 -4.46 13.90 -7.04
CA LEU A 168 -4.41 13.25 -8.35
C LEU A 168 -5.71 12.51 -8.67
N SER A 169 -6.35 11.85 -7.69
CA SER A 169 -7.56 11.05 -7.94
C SER A 169 -8.70 11.82 -8.57
N PRO A 170 -9.07 13.05 -8.11
CA PRO A 170 -10.10 13.83 -8.77
C PRO A 170 -9.72 14.26 -10.21
N ARG A 171 -8.43 14.40 -10.49
CA ARG A 171 -7.94 14.75 -11.84
C ARG A 171 -7.96 13.57 -12.81
N LEU A 172 -7.81 12.36 -12.30
CA LEU A 172 -7.89 11.11 -13.08
C LEU A 172 -9.32 10.76 -13.43
N VAL A 173 -10.28 11.16 -12.57
CA VAL A 173 -11.72 10.99 -12.77
C VAL A 173 -12.30 12.38 -13.01
N VAL A 174 -12.33 12.83 -14.28
CA VAL A 174 -12.81 14.18 -14.64
C VAL A 174 -14.29 14.31 -14.28
N GLU A 175 -14.61 15.22 -13.36
CA GLU A 175 -15.98 15.43 -12.91
C GLU A 175 -16.80 16.16 -13.99
N ASN A 176 -17.89 15.50 -14.44
CA ASN A 176 -18.87 16.09 -15.35
C ASN A 176 -20.27 15.93 -14.74
N ALA A 177 -20.99 17.04 -14.60
CA ALA A 177 -22.33 17.01 -14.05
C ALA A 177 -23.27 16.12 -14.89
N GLY A 178 -23.93 15.15 -14.26
CA GLY A 178 -24.88 14.24 -14.90
C GLY A 178 -24.22 13.07 -15.67
N HIS A 179 -22.91 12.91 -15.62
CA HIS A 179 -22.21 11.79 -16.25
C HIS A 179 -22.25 10.55 -15.37
N VAL A 180 -22.60 9.40 -15.95
CA VAL A 180 -22.48 8.10 -15.30
C VAL A 180 -21.11 7.52 -15.65
N TYR A 181 -20.27 7.36 -14.65
CA TYR A 181 -18.88 6.90 -14.84
C TYR A 181 -18.83 5.41 -15.17
N SER A 182 -18.08 5.09 -16.21
CA SER A 182 -17.77 3.71 -16.57
C SER A 182 -16.84 3.05 -15.54
N LEU A 183 -16.82 1.71 -15.52
CA LEU A 183 -15.90 0.96 -14.67
C LEU A 183 -14.44 1.33 -14.91
N ALA A 184 -14.07 1.57 -16.17
CA ALA A 184 -12.71 1.94 -16.55
C ALA A 184 -12.32 3.35 -16.04
N GLU A 185 -13.23 4.31 -16.06
CA GLU A 185 -12.98 5.64 -15.52
C GLU A 185 -12.84 5.63 -14.00
N THR A 186 -13.73 4.92 -13.32
CA THR A 186 -13.70 4.73 -11.85
C THR A 186 -12.43 4.01 -11.38
N ALA A 187 -11.87 3.14 -12.21
CA ALA A 187 -10.68 2.36 -11.89
C ALA A 187 -9.35 3.10 -12.11
N ARG A 188 -9.33 4.26 -12.79
CA ARG A 188 -8.07 4.97 -13.13
C ARG A 188 -7.16 5.23 -11.92
N PRO A 189 -7.64 5.71 -10.76
CA PRO A 189 -6.80 5.88 -9.58
C PRO A 189 -6.21 4.55 -9.09
N ALA A 190 -6.99 3.47 -9.12
CA ALA A 190 -6.54 2.15 -8.71
C ALA A 190 -5.49 1.56 -9.67
N VAL A 191 -5.62 1.80 -10.97
CA VAL A 191 -4.60 1.41 -11.98
C VAL A 191 -3.30 2.15 -11.73
N PHE A 192 -3.36 3.47 -11.47
CA PHE A 192 -2.18 4.26 -11.15
C PHE A 192 -1.54 3.79 -9.84
N GLY A 193 -2.34 3.56 -8.79
CA GLY A 193 -1.88 3.03 -7.51
C GLY A 193 -1.23 1.65 -7.63
N LEU A 194 -1.79 0.75 -8.45
CA LEU A 194 -1.18 -0.56 -8.71
C LEU A 194 0.15 -0.44 -9.46
N GLY A 195 0.29 0.54 -10.36
CA GLY A 195 1.57 0.86 -11.00
C GLY A 195 2.64 1.29 -9.99
N LEU A 196 2.28 2.14 -9.03
CA LEU A 196 3.16 2.51 -7.91
C LEU A 196 3.52 1.31 -7.04
N MET A 197 2.57 0.40 -6.78
CA MET A 197 2.80 -0.84 -6.05
C MET A 197 3.80 -1.75 -6.77
N ALA A 198 3.69 -1.88 -8.10
CA ALA A 198 4.64 -2.65 -8.89
C ALA A 198 6.07 -2.08 -8.79
N ALA A 199 6.22 -0.76 -8.86
CA ALA A 199 7.50 -0.10 -8.61
C ALA A 199 7.99 -0.36 -7.17
N GLY A 200 7.10 -0.31 -6.19
CA GLY A 200 7.39 -0.64 -4.79
C GLY A 200 7.89 -2.08 -4.62
N LEU A 201 7.27 -3.06 -5.28
CA LEU A 201 7.71 -4.46 -5.27
C LEU A 201 9.11 -4.64 -5.83
N ILE A 202 9.43 -3.98 -6.95
CA ILE A 202 10.76 -4.03 -7.56
C ILE A 202 11.80 -3.47 -6.58
N LEU A 203 11.53 -2.32 -5.96
CA LEU A 203 12.45 -1.69 -5.01
C LEU A 203 12.57 -2.49 -3.72
N TRP A 204 11.49 -3.11 -3.25
CA TRP A 204 11.55 -4.06 -2.14
C TRP A 204 12.46 -5.25 -2.46
N ALA A 205 12.34 -5.85 -3.64
CA ALA A 205 13.21 -6.96 -4.06
C ALA A 205 14.68 -6.54 -4.12
N LEU A 206 14.98 -5.33 -4.61
CA LEU A 206 16.33 -4.75 -4.58
C LEU A 206 16.83 -4.58 -3.14
N PHE A 207 15.99 -4.06 -2.24
CA PHE A 207 16.33 -3.95 -0.82
C PHE A 207 16.66 -5.31 -0.22
N VAL A 208 15.84 -6.35 -0.45
CA VAL A 208 16.08 -7.71 0.05
C VAL A 208 17.43 -8.27 -0.44
N ALA A 209 17.76 -8.04 -1.72
CA ALA A 209 19.06 -8.42 -2.27
C ALA A 209 20.24 -7.67 -1.63
N MET A 210 20.05 -6.38 -1.32
CA MET A 210 21.05 -5.57 -0.62
C MET A 210 21.21 -6.03 0.83
N ASP A 211 20.13 -6.29 1.54
CA ASP A 211 20.13 -6.73 2.93
C ASP A 211 20.79 -8.12 3.08
N ALA A 212 20.53 -9.02 2.12
CA ALA A 212 21.19 -10.33 2.09
C ALA A 212 22.73 -10.24 1.87
N ARG A 213 23.17 -9.23 1.10
CA ARG A 213 24.63 -8.97 0.92
C ARG A 213 25.26 -8.29 2.12
N TYR A 214 24.48 -7.46 2.82
CA TYR A 214 24.93 -6.79 4.03
C TYR A 214 25.25 -7.80 5.13
N ASP A 215 24.33 -8.74 5.42
CA ASP A 215 24.49 -9.77 6.45
C ASP A 215 25.64 -10.77 6.17
N ARG A 216 26.06 -10.93 4.91
CA ARG A 216 27.22 -11.78 4.57
C ARG A 216 28.57 -11.10 4.83
N ARG A 217 28.55 -9.82 5.10
CA ARG A 217 29.78 -9.01 5.31
C ARG A 217 30.03 -8.65 6.77
N GLU A 218 29.01 -8.80 7.63
CA GLU A 218 29.12 -8.74 9.09
C GLU A 218 29.42 -10.13 9.67
#